data_968b5b32cd1fa21186207bc7f8bee4ce
#
_entry.id   968b5b32cd1fa21186207bc7f8bee4ce
#
_cell.length_a   1.000
_cell.length_b   1.000
_cell.length_c   1.000
_cell.angle_alpha   90.00
_cell.angle_beta   90.00
_cell.angle_gamma   90.00
#
_symmetry.space_group_name_H-M   'P 1'
#
loop_
_entity.id
_entity.type
_entity.pdbx_description
1 polymer ?
#
loop_
_entity_poly.entity_id
_entity_poly.type
_entity_poly.pdbx_seq_one_letter_code
_entity_poly.pdbx_strand_id
1 'polypeptide(L)'
;MADKNEELVLSIRGMSKSFGRNRVLDHIDLDLKPGKVMGLMGENGAGKSTMMKCLFGTYQKDEGTIFLEGKEINFSGPKEALENGIAMVHQELNQCLERNVKDNLFLGRYPTNSLGMVDEDRMKKKSSELFRKLGMTVNLDTPMRNMSVSQRQMCEIARAISYNSKVIVLDEPTSSLMTQEVNKLFDMMRMLKKQGISLIYISHKMDEIFEICDEVSVLRDGKMVMTKPTSETNMNELIAAMVGRSLDNRFPPVDNVPGEPMLSIQHVSTKYEPYLKDITFDVKKGEIFGLYGLVGAGRTELLETIFGIRTRASGRVYFDNKLMNFNSAKEAIEHGFALITEERKANGLFLKCDLTFNTTIANLPSYMSKVALSDNKMVQATNKEIKTMRTKCMGPNDAITSLSGGNQQKVIFGKWLERSPNVFMMDEPTRGIDVGAKYEIYELIIKMAKQGKTIIVVSSEMPEILGITNRIGVMSNGRLAGIVNTKDTNQEELLRLSAKYL
;
A
#
# COMPACT_ATOMS: atom_id res chain seq x y z
N MET A 1 25.90 36.34 0.12
CA MET A 1 26.61 35.86 -1.07
C MET A 1 25.61 35.12 -1.87
N ALA A 2 25.23 35.65 -3.04
CA ALA A 2 24.21 35.03 -3.89
C ALA A 2 24.82 33.82 -4.60
N ASP A 3 24.40 32.65 -4.21
CA ASP A 3 24.75 31.42 -4.91
C ASP A 3 24.01 31.32 -6.24
N LYS A 4 24.76 30.96 -7.26
CA LYS A 4 24.43 30.77 -8.66
C LYS A 4 22.94 30.42 -8.89
N ASN A 5 22.27 31.24 -9.74
CA ASN A 5 21.02 30.89 -10.43
C ASN A 5 21.21 29.56 -11.20
N GLU A 6 21.04 28.42 -10.52
CA GLU A 6 20.69 27.20 -11.22
C GLU A 6 19.26 27.41 -11.74
N GLU A 7 19.09 27.41 -13.05
CA GLU A 7 17.78 27.53 -13.67
C GLU A 7 16.90 26.37 -13.18
N LEU A 8 15.84 26.68 -12.44
CA LEU A 8 14.85 25.68 -11.97
C LEU A 8 13.76 25.53 -13.03
N VAL A 9 13.38 24.29 -13.34
CA VAL A 9 12.24 24.04 -14.22
C VAL A 9 10.92 24.24 -13.48
N LEU A 10 10.87 23.83 -12.22
CA LEU A 10 9.69 24.01 -11.34
C LEU A 10 10.17 24.48 -9.97
N SER A 11 9.49 25.47 -9.41
CA SER A 11 9.72 25.94 -8.06
C SER A 11 8.40 26.22 -7.36
N ILE A 12 8.24 25.70 -6.16
CA ILE A 12 7.09 25.93 -5.28
C ILE A 12 7.61 26.68 -4.06
N ARG A 13 6.92 27.75 -3.66
CA ARG A 13 7.28 28.59 -2.51
C ARG A 13 6.08 28.82 -1.60
N GLY A 14 6.20 28.37 -0.34
CA GLY A 14 5.24 28.61 0.72
C GLY A 14 3.85 28.05 0.44
N MET A 15 3.73 26.98 -0.38
CA MET A 15 2.41 26.44 -0.74
C MET A 15 1.71 25.88 0.49
N SER A 16 0.48 26.37 0.73
CA SER A 16 -0.40 25.89 1.81
C SER A 16 -1.75 25.51 1.27
N LYS A 17 -2.36 24.48 1.89
CA LYS A 17 -3.71 24.02 1.56
C LYS A 17 -4.43 23.46 2.77
N SER A 18 -5.68 23.91 2.98
CA SER A 18 -6.56 23.46 4.04
C SER A 18 -7.88 22.93 3.47
N PHE A 19 -8.48 21.96 4.15
CA PHE A 19 -9.83 21.48 3.91
C PHE A 19 -10.64 21.67 5.20
N GLY A 20 -11.50 22.66 5.22
CA GLY A 20 -12.18 23.09 6.44
C GLY A 20 -11.18 23.54 7.51
N ARG A 21 -11.17 22.91 8.67
CA ARG A 21 -10.22 23.22 9.77
C ARG A 21 -8.91 22.43 9.68
N ASN A 22 -8.78 21.50 8.75
CA ASN A 22 -7.60 20.65 8.62
C ASN A 22 -6.61 21.23 7.62
N ARG A 23 -5.45 21.72 8.08
CA ARG A 23 -4.35 22.18 7.24
C ARG A 23 -3.55 20.95 6.78
N VAL A 24 -3.64 20.64 5.49
CA VAL A 24 -3.02 19.45 4.87
C VAL A 24 -1.63 19.76 4.31
N LEU A 25 -1.40 20.97 3.84
CA LEU A 25 -0.08 21.48 3.41
C LEU A 25 0.22 22.78 4.16
N ASP A 26 1.42 22.88 4.69
CA ASP A 26 1.85 23.99 5.53
C ASP A 26 3.21 24.53 5.07
N HIS A 27 3.19 25.62 4.27
CA HIS A 27 4.37 26.32 3.75
C HIS A 27 5.37 25.40 3.03
N ILE A 28 4.90 24.66 2.02
CA ILE A 28 5.74 23.75 1.24
C ILE A 28 6.63 24.53 0.28
N ASP A 29 7.92 24.23 0.34
CA ASP A 29 8.92 24.63 -0.65
C ASP A 29 9.45 23.41 -1.38
N LEU A 30 9.58 23.48 -2.72
CA LEU A 30 10.12 22.41 -3.55
C LEU A 30 10.78 22.98 -4.79
N ASP A 31 11.98 22.50 -5.12
CA ASP A 31 12.74 22.87 -6.30
C ASP A 31 13.03 21.66 -7.17
N LEU A 32 12.75 21.77 -8.47
CA LEU A 32 13.07 20.73 -9.45
C LEU A 32 13.99 21.32 -10.53
N LYS A 33 15.14 20.69 -10.69
CA LYS A 33 16.14 21.07 -11.71
C LYS A 33 15.81 20.46 -13.07
N PRO A 34 16.19 21.11 -14.18
CA PRO A 34 15.98 20.58 -15.52
C PRO A 34 16.64 19.20 -15.71
N GLY A 35 15.91 18.25 -16.34
CA GLY A 35 16.40 16.92 -16.63
C GLY A 35 16.79 16.09 -15.41
N LYS A 36 16.21 16.36 -14.24
CA LYS A 36 16.43 15.62 -13.01
C LYS A 36 15.19 14.83 -12.60
N VAL A 37 15.41 13.76 -11.86
CA VAL A 37 14.36 12.96 -11.22
C VAL A 37 14.39 13.26 -9.74
N MET A 38 13.30 13.84 -9.24
CA MET A 38 13.10 14.06 -7.82
C MET A 38 12.17 12.99 -7.24
N GLY A 39 12.63 12.27 -6.25
CA GLY A 39 11.81 11.39 -5.44
C GLY A 39 11.00 12.19 -4.42
N LEU A 40 9.68 12.04 -4.42
CA LEU A 40 8.81 12.61 -3.38
C LEU A 40 8.29 11.49 -2.49
N MET A 41 8.82 11.42 -1.28
CA MET A 41 8.47 10.43 -0.28
C MET A 41 7.61 11.00 0.85
N GLY A 42 7.00 10.14 1.61
CA GLY A 42 6.19 10.47 2.79
C GLY A 42 5.14 9.41 3.05
N GLU A 43 4.61 9.38 4.26
CA GLU A 43 3.53 8.46 4.63
C GLU A 43 2.22 8.75 3.87
N ASN A 44 1.29 7.79 3.92
CA ASN A 44 -0.06 8.02 3.42
C ASN A 44 -0.75 9.08 4.27
N GLY A 45 -1.32 10.10 3.61
CA GLY A 45 -1.88 11.26 4.30
C GLY A 45 -0.89 12.39 4.59
N ALA A 46 0.41 12.25 4.27
CA ALA A 46 1.40 13.32 4.44
C ALA A 46 1.13 14.58 3.58
N GLY A 47 0.26 14.48 2.56
CA GLY A 47 -0.09 15.60 1.69
C GLY A 47 0.44 15.50 0.25
N LYS A 48 1.18 14.45 -0.13
CA LYS A 48 1.80 14.29 -1.47
C LYS A 48 0.80 14.48 -2.62
N SER A 49 -0.27 13.71 -2.61
CA SER A 49 -1.30 13.81 -3.67
C SER A 49 -2.05 15.15 -3.64
N THR A 50 -2.20 15.78 -2.46
CA THR A 50 -2.78 17.12 -2.34
C THR A 50 -1.87 18.16 -2.97
N MET A 51 -0.56 18.10 -2.72
CA MET A 51 0.43 18.98 -3.32
C MET A 51 0.42 18.86 -4.85
N MET A 52 0.40 17.65 -5.38
CA MET A 52 0.34 17.42 -6.84
C MET A 52 -0.99 17.92 -7.43
N LYS A 53 -2.12 17.72 -6.75
CA LYS A 53 -3.42 18.26 -7.19
C LYS A 53 -3.46 19.79 -7.18
N CYS A 54 -2.73 20.46 -6.25
CA CYS A 54 -2.56 21.90 -6.27
C CYS A 54 -1.67 22.34 -7.44
N LEU A 55 -0.56 21.65 -7.69
CA LEU A 55 0.32 21.88 -8.84
C LEU A 55 -0.44 21.77 -10.17
N PHE A 56 -1.35 20.78 -10.24
CA PHE A 56 -2.14 20.49 -11.45
C PHE A 56 -3.41 21.34 -11.59
N GLY A 57 -3.67 22.24 -10.64
CA GLY A 57 -4.85 23.10 -10.64
C GLY A 57 -6.18 22.40 -10.34
N THR A 58 -6.15 21.10 -9.95
CA THR A 58 -7.34 20.37 -9.50
C THR A 58 -7.86 20.92 -8.18
N TYR A 59 -6.95 21.32 -7.29
CA TYR A 59 -7.24 22.09 -6.08
C TYR A 59 -6.57 23.44 -6.19
N GLN A 60 -7.28 24.51 -5.81
CA GLN A 60 -6.66 25.81 -5.63
C GLN A 60 -5.87 25.83 -4.32
N LYS A 61 -4.60 26.25 -4.38
CA LYS A 61 -3.81 26.52 -3.18
C LYS A 61 -4.40 27.68 -2.40
N ASP A 62 -4.23 27.69 -1.08
CA ASP A 62 -4.71 28.79 -0.24
C ASP A 62 -3.65 29.91 -0.15
N GLU A 63 -2.35 29.54 -0.11
CA GLU A 63 -1.21 30.45 -0.01
C GLU A 63 -0.05 29.95 -0.87
N GLY A 64 0.94 30.81 -1.10
CA GLY A 64 2.18 30.50 -1.80
C GLY A 64 2.12 30.69 -3.31
N THR A 65 3.26 30.51 -3.97
CA THR A 65 3.46 30.71 -5.41
C THR A 65 4.11 29.50 -6.05
N ILE A 66 3.80 29.25 -7.32
CA ILE A 66 4.40 28.21 -8.14
C ILE A 66 5.02 28.88 -9.36
N PHE A 67 6.24 28.51 -9.70
CA PHE A 67 6.95 29.00 -10.88
C PHE A 67 7.31 27.84 -11.80
N LEU A 68 7.03 27.97 -13.09
CA LEU A 68 7.48 27.06 -14.15
C LEU A 68 8.42 27.84 -15.08
N GLU A 69 9.68 27.41 -15.17
CA GLU A 69 10.73 28.12 -15.92
C GLU A 69 10.80 29.62 -15.58
N GLY A 70 10.74 29.94 -14.30
CA GLY A 70 10.79 31.30 -13.78
C GLY A 70 9.52 32.13 -13.94
N LYS A 71 8.48 31.61 -14.59
CA LYS A 71 7.17 32.25 -14.72
C LYS A 71 6.21 31.78 -13.66
N GLU A 72 5.56 32.70 -12.97
CA GLU A 72 4.50 32.35 -12.02
C GLU A 72 3.32 31.74 -12.75
N ILE A 73 2.83 30.60 -12.20
CA ILE A 73 1.68 29.86 -12.73
C ILE A 73 0.63 29.67 -11.62
N ASN A 74 -0.65 29.68 -12.04
CA ASN A 74 -1.77 29.34 -11.18
C ASN A 74 -2.89 28.76 -12.04
N PHE A 75 -2.81 27.47 -12.33
CA PHE A 75 -3.73 26.81 -13.24
C PHE A 75 -5.15 26.72 -12.67
N SER A 76 -6.12 26.95 -13.53
CA SER A 76 -7.55 26.79 -13.22
C SER A 76 -8.01 25.33 -13.28
N GLY A 77 -7.18 24.43 -13.84
CA GLY A 77 -7.48 23.01 -13.93
C GLY A 77 -6.43 22.21 -14.71
N PRO A 78 -6.61 20.87 -14.76
CA PRO A 78 -5.67 19.94 -15.37
C PRO A 78 -5.37 20.20 -16.86
N LYS A 79 -6.35 20.71 -17.61
CA LYS A 79 -6.17 21.02 -19.03
C LYS A 79 -5.13 22.09 -19.24
N GLU A 80 -5.21 23.16 -18.46
CA GLU A 80 -4.26 24.27 -18.51
C GLU A 80 -2.85 23.84 -18.09
N ALA A 81 -2.74 22.99 -17.06
CA ALA A 81 -1.47 22.41 -16.65
C ALA A 81 -0.80 21.61 -17.77
N LEU A 82 -1.57 20.74 -18.45
CA LEU A 82 -1.10 19.94 -19.58
C LEU A 82 -0.65 20.80 -20.76
N GLU A 83 -1.40 21.85 -21.10
CA GLU A 83 -1.08 22.80 -22.19
C GLU A 83 0.19 23.60 -21.88
N ASN A 84 0.52 23.81 -20.61
CA ASN A 84 1.74 24.50 -20.17
C ASN A 84 2.93 23.56 -19.92
N GLY A 85 2.76 22.25 -20.16
CA GLY A 85 3.85 21.27 -20.10
C GLY A 85 4.06 20.60 -18.75
N ILE A 86 3.05 20.60 -17.87
CA ILE A 86 3.03 19.75 -16.66
C ILE A 86 2.04 18.60 -16.90
N ALA A 87 2.51 17.36 -16.86
CA ALA A 87 1.68 16.18 -16.98
C ALA A 87 1.74 15.33 -15.71
N MET A 88 0.67 14.57 -15.45
CA MET A 88 0.59 13.66 -14.31
C MET A 88 0.08 12.29 -14.76
N VAL A 89 0.78 11.26 -14.34
CA VAL A 89 0.36 9.86 -14.44
C VAL A 89 -0.11 9.46 -13.05
N HIS A 90 -1.39 9.17 -12.93
CA HIS A 90 -2.03 8.83 -11.66
C HIS A 90 -1.79 7.37 -11.28
N GLN A 91 -1.88 7.07 -9.98
CA GLN A 91 -1.82 5.72 -9.44
C GLN A 91 -2.93 4.81 -10.02
N GLU A 92 -4.14 5.33 -10.16
CA GLU A 92 -5.25 4.64 -10.82
C GLU A 92 -5.30 5.03 -12.30
N LEU A 93 -5.37 4.03 -13.18
CA LEU A 93 -5.40 4.23 -14.63
C LEU A 93 -6.79 4.72 -15.07
N ASN A 94 -6.87 5.98 -15.47
CA ASN A 94 -8.11 6.65 -15.91
C ASN A 94 -8.24 6.62 -17.44
N GLN A 95 -8.40 5.43 -18.02
CA GLN A 95 -8.47 5.21 -19.45
C GLN A 95 -9.86 4.81 -19.90
N CYS A 96 -10.23 5.20 -21.13
CA CYS A 96 -11.43 4.70 -21.79
C CYS A 96 -11.19 3.29 -22.30
N LEU A 97 -11.57 2.27 -21.51
CA LEU A 97 -11.26 0.86 -21.78
C LEU A 97 -11.83 0.35 -23.09
N GLU A 98 -12.99 0.87 -23.53
CA GLU A 98 -13.67 0.50 -24.78
C GLU A 98 -13.06 1.17 -26.01
N ARG A 99 -12.16 2.16 -25.82
CA ARG A 99 -11.46 2.84 -26.90
C ARG A 99 -10.08 2.24 -27.10
N ASN A 100 -9.56 2.36 -28.34
CA ASN A 100 -8.23 1.88 -28.68
C ASN A 100 -7.12 2.80 -28.16
N VAL A 101 -5.86 2.39 -28.37
CA VAL A 101 -4.67 3.09 -27.89
C VAL A 101 -4.59 4.50 -28.47
N LYS A 102 -4.75 4.68 -29.79
CA LYS A 102 -4.63 6.00 -30.44
C LYS A 102 -5.72 6.95 -29.94
N ASP A 103 -6.95 6.47 -29.72
CA ASP A 103 -8.03 7.29 -29.18
C ASP A 103 -7.70 7.77 -27.77
N ASN A 104 -7.19 6.90 -26.89
CA ASN A 104 -6.78 7.27 -25.53
C ASN A 104 -5.64 8.28 -25.52
N LEU A 105 -4.67 8.19 -26.45
CA LEU A 105 -3.59 9.18 -26.56
C LEU A 105 -4.09 10.59 -26.90
N PHE A 106 -5.12 10.68 -27.75
CA PHE A 106 -5.66 11.97 -28.24
C PHE A 106 -6.99 12.35 -27.62
N LEU A 107 -7.42 11.67 -26.57
CA LEU A 107 -8.67 11.97 -25.88
C LEU A 107 -8.75 13.45 -25.50
N GLY A 108 -9.81 14.14 -25.98
CA GLY A 108 -10.01 15.57 -25.76
C GLY A 108 -9.21 16.53 -26.65
N ARG A 109 -8.34 16.00 -27.59
CA ARG A 109 -7.51 16.80 -28.50
C ARG A 109 -7.28 16.10 -29.86
N TYR A 110 -8.33 15.50 -30.38
CA TYR A 110 -8.26 14.80 -31.67
C TYR A 110 -7.74 15.73 -32.77
N PRO A 111 -6.69 15.35 -33.53
CA PRO A 111 -6.31 16.08 -34.73
C PRO A 111 -7.47 16.12 -35.69
N THR A 112 -7.74 17.28 -36.29
CA THR A 112 -8.78 17.45 -37.28
C THR A 112 -8.18 17.84 -38.63
N ASN A 113 -8.84 17.42 -39.72
CA ASN A 113 -8.57 17.86 -41.08
C ASN A 113 -9.17 19.25 -41.36
N SER A 114 -8.99 19.77 -42.56
CA SER A 114 -9.52 21.08 -42.98
C SER A 114 -11.04 21.22 -42.94
N LEU A 115 -11.76 20.09 -42.87
CA LEU A 115 -13.24 20.04 -42.79
C LEU A 115 -13.73 19.86 -41.35
N GLY A 116 -12.81 19.91 -40.34
CA GLY A 116 -13.16 19.73 -38.93
C GLY A 116 -13.43 18.29 -38.51
N MET A 117 -13.26 17.29 -39.38
CA MET A 117 -13.41 15.88 -39.07
C MET A 117 -12.10 15.33 -38.47
N VAL A 118 -12.20 14.27 -37.65
CA VAL A 118 -11.04 13.62 -37.05
C VAL A 118 -10.10 13.05 -38.13
N ASP A 119 -8.83 13.39 -38.05
CA ASP A 119 -7.78 12.94 -38.95
C ASP A 119 -7.11 11.67 -38.38
N GLU A 120 -7.67 10.51 -38.73
CA GLU A 120 -7.21 9.19 -38.30
C GLU A 120 -5.75 8.90 -38.74
N ASP A 121 -5.36 9.29 -39.95
CA ASP A 121 -4.00 9.04 -40.45
C ASP A 121 -2.98 9.85 -39.67
N ARG A 122 -3.27 11.08 -39.38
CA ARG A 122 -2.43 11.94 -38.55
C ARG A 122 -2.31 11.42 -37.11
N MET A 123 -3.40 10.92 -36.53
CA MET A 123 -3.39 10.25 -35.25
C MET A 123 -2.48 9.03 -35.24
N LYS A 124 -2.65 8.14 -36.23
CA LYS A 124 -1.87 6.91 -36.37
C LYS A 124 -0.38 7.21 -36.56
N LYS A 125 -0.04 8.18 -37.41
CA LYS A 125 1.34 8.61 -37.65
C LYS A 125 1.98 9.14 -36.35
N LYS A 126 1.33 10.09 -35.67
CA LYS A 126 1.86 10.67 -34.42
C LYS A 126 1.97 9.62 -33.30
N SER A 127 1.02 8.71 -33.17
CA SER A 127 1.08 7.62 -32.19
C SER A 127 2.24 6.67 -32.48
N SER A 128 2.40 6.26 -33.74
CA SER A 128 3.51 5.38 -34.15
C SER A 128 4.89 6.03 -33.90
N GLU A 129 5.04 7.30 -34.20
CA GLU A 129 6.28 8.04 -33.94
C GLU A 129 6.57 8.14 -32.43
N LEU A 130 5.54 8.37 -31.62
CA LEU A 130 5.67 8.45 -30.17
C LEU A 130 6.12 7.12 -29.58
N PHE A 131 5.42 6.02 -29.88
CA PHE A 131 5.78 4.69 -29.35
C PHE A 131 7.15 4.24 -29.84
N ARG A 132 7.53 4.55 -31.10
CA ARG A 132 8.88 4.28 -31.60
C ARG A 132 9.94 5.04 -30.81
N LYS A 133 9.72 6.33 -30.48
CA LYS A 133 10.63 7.11 -29.63
C LYS A 133 10.77 6.48 -28.23
N LEU A 134 9.73 5.84 -27.72
CA LEU A 134 9.74 5.16 -26.42
C LEU A 134 10.28 3.72 -26.49
N GLY A 135 10.77 3.28 -27.66
CA GLY A 135 11.26 1.91 -27.86
C GLY A 135 10.17 0.83 -27.72
N MET A 136 8.90 1.20 -27.94
CA MET A 136 7.74 0.33 -27.73
C MET A 136 7.09 -0.07 -29.04
N THR A 137 6.70 -1.34 -29.12
CA THR A 137 5.85 -1.84 -30.21
C THR A 137 4.45 -2.08 -29.66
N VAL A 138 3.48 -1.26 -30.12
CA VAL A 138 2.09 -1.32 -29.67
C VAL A 138 1.17 -1.32 -30.90
N ASN A 139 0.19 -2.20 -30.92
CA ASN A 139 -0.88 -2.14 -31.93
C ASN A 139 -1.86 -1.03 -31.52
N LEU A 140 -1.88 0.05 -32.30
CA LEU A 140 -2.64 1.27 -32.03
C LEU A 140 -4.16 1.09 -32.06
N ASP A 141 -4.66 0.05 -32.73
CA ASP A 141 -6.07 -0.25 -32.89
C ASP A 141 -6.57 -1.24 -31.81
N THR A 142 -5.68 -1.70 -30.90
CA THR A 142 -6.08 -2.57 -29.78
C THR A 142 -6.92 -1.79 -28.76
N PRO A 143 -8.12 -2.27 -28.39
CA PRO A 143 -8.87 -1.70 -27.28
C PRO A 143 -8.10 -1.80 -25.95
N MET A 144 -8.14 -0.75 -25.12
CA MET A 144 -7.38 -0.69 -23.87
C MET A 144 -7.73 -1.83 -22.90
N ARG A 145 -8.96 -2.32 -22.91
CA ARG A 145 -9.41 -3.48 -22.10
C ARG A 145 -8.63 -4.77 -22.39
N ASN A 146 -8.09 -4.92 -23.61
CA ASN A 146 -7.36 -6.11 -24.04
C ASN A 146 -5.85 -5.99 -23.75
N MET A 147 -5.41 -4.91 -23.12
CA MET A 147 -4.01 -4.68 -22.75
C MET A 147 -3.76 -5.07 -21.29
N SER A 148 -2.53 -5.55 -21.00
CA SER A 148 -2.10 -5.77 -19.62
C SER A 148 -2.03 -4.44 -18.86
N VAL A 149 -2.05 -4.50 -17.53
CA VAL A 149 -1.94 -3.31 -16.68
C VAL A 149 -0.68 -2.52 -17.00
N SER A 150 0.46 -3.21 -17.20
CA SER A 150 1.73 -2.57 -17.55
C SER A 150 1.70 -1.89 -18.91
N GLN A 151 1.11 -2.52 -19.92
CA GLN A 151 0.94 -1.89 -21.24
C GLN A 151 0.07 -0.64 -21.15
N ARG A 152 -0.99 -0.69 -20.37
CA ARG A 152 -1.86 0.47 -20.12
C ARG A 152 -1.10 1.59 -19.40
N GLN A 153 -0.27 1.25 -18.41
CA GLN A 153 0.59 2.21 -17.71
C GLN A 153 1.54 2.92 -18.68
N MET A 154 2.17 2.15 -19.59
CA MET A 154 3.04 2.71 -20.60
C MET A 154 2.29 3.64 -21.57
N CYS A 155 1.03 3.35 -21.90
CA CYS A 155 0.19 4.24 -22.71
C CYS A 155 -0.11 5.56 -21.98
N GLU A 156 -0.32 5.57 -20.65
CA GLU A 156 -0.48 6.80 -19.88
C GLU A 156 0.78 7.67 -19.92
N ILE A 157 1.95 7.06 -19.77
CA ILE A 157 3.22 7.78 -19.85
C ILE A 157 3.42 8.34 -21.28
N ALA A 158 3.12 7.54 -22.32
CA ALA A 158 3.14 8.00 -23.69
C ALA A 158 2.19 9.19 -23.91
N ARG A 159 0.99 9.14 -23.31
CA ARG A 159 0.05 10.25 -23.34
C ARG A 159 0.62 11.50 -22.68
N ALA A 160 1.22 11.38 -21.51
CA ALA A 160 1.88 12.49 -20.81
C ALA A 160 2.97 13.16 -21.68
N ILE A 161 3.83 12.36 -22.29
CA ILE A 161 4.90 12.86 -23.17
C ILE A 161 4.33 13.55 -24.41
N SER A 162 3.19 13.08 -24.93
CA SER A 162 2.57 13.64 -26.14
C SER A 162 2.06 15.08 -25.98
N TYR A 163 2.08 15.64 -24.77
CA TYR A 163 1.81 17.05 -24.47
C TYR A 163 3.06 17.96 -24.51
N ASN A 164 4.21 17.47 -24.98
CA ASN A 164 5.50 18.16 -24.89
C ASN A 164 5.83 18.59 -23.45
N SER A 165 5.59 17.68 -22.52
CA SER A 165 5.74 17.97 -21.10
C SER A 165 7.18 18.27 -20.73
N LYS A 166 7.38 19.32 -19.93
CA LYS A 166 8.65 19.72 -19.31
C LYS A 166 8.83 19.03 -17.96
N VAL A 167 7.70 18.83 -17.27
CA VAL A 167 7.62 18.14 -15.98
C VAL A 167 6.58 17.03 -16.08
N ILE A 168 6.95 15.81 -15.69
CA ILE A 168 6.02 14.68 -15.58
C ILE A 168 6.02 14.18 -14.13
N VAL A 169 4.85 14.16 -13.52
CA VAL A 169 4.62 13.55 -12.20
C VAL A 169 4.18 12.11 -12.39
N LEU A 170 4.86 11.18 -11.74
CA LEU A 170 4.54 9.75 -11.72
C LEU A 170 4.13 9.36 -10.29
N ASP A 171 2.83 9.12 -10.08
CA ASP A 171 2.28 8.81 -8.76
C ASP A 171 2.13 7.30 -8.57
N GLU A 172 3.04 6.70 -7.79
CA GLU A 172 3.15 5.25 -7.51
C GLU A 172 3.05 4.34 -8.76
N PRO A 173 3.82 4.61 -9.82
CA PRO A 173 3.61 3.94 -11.11
C PRO A 173 3.97 2.46 -11.11
N THR A 174 4.62 1.94 -10.06
CA THR A 174 5.07 0.55 -9.95
C THR A 174 4.20 -0.32 -9.06
N SER A 175 3.10 0.22 -8.51
CA SER A 175 2.27 -0.48 -7.52
C SER A 175 1.66 -1.80 -8.03
N SER A 176 1.48 -1.95 -9.35
CA SER A 176 0.90 -3.13 -10.01
C SER A 176 1.80 -3.73 -11.09
N LEU A 177 3.10 -3.42 -11.09
CA LEU A 177 4.07 -3.90 -12.08
C LEU A 177 4.94 -5.02 -11.52
N MET A 178 5.29 -6.00 -12.38
CA MET A 178 6.31 -7.00 -12.09
C MET A 178 7.71 -6.40 -12.22
N THR A 179 8.72 -7.02 -11.61
CA THR A 179 10.11 -6.53 -11.60
C THR A 179 10.65 -6.21 -13.01
N GLN A 180 10.37 -7.06 -14.00
CA GLN A 180 10.80 -6.81 -15.38
C GLN A 180 10.14 -5.58 -16.01
N GLU A 181 8.91 -5.26 -15.61
CA GLU A 181 8.15 -4.11 -16.09
C GLU A 181 8.62 -2.83 -15.41
N VAL A 182 9.00 -2.90 -14.13
CA VAL A 182 9.63 -1.80 -13.39
C VAL A 182 10.95 -1.39 -14.08
N ASN A 183 11.79 -2.35 -14.46
CA ASN A 183 13.04 -2.05 -15.16
C ASN A 183 12.79 -1.31 -16.49
N LYS A 184 11.78 -1.72 -17.26
CA LYS A 184 11.40 -1.01 -18.51
C LYS A 184 10.93 0.42 -18.24
N LEU A 185 10.17 0.62 -17.16
CA LEU A 185 9.76 1.97 -16.73
C LEU A 185 10.98 2.83 -16.38
N PHE A 186 11.93 2.29 -15.63
CA PHE A 186 13.16 3.03 -15.27
C PHE A 186 14.03 3.35 -16.47
N ASP A 187 14.14 2.45 -17.45
CA ASP A 187 14.84 2.73 -18.71
C ASP A 187 14.17 3.88 -19.49
N MET A 188 12.84 3.91 -19.50
CA MET A 188 12.08 5.01 -20.10
C MET A 188 12.32 6.32 -19.33
N MET A 189 12.30 6.31 -17.99
CA MET A 189 12.60 7.50 -17.20
C MET A 189 14.02 8.03 -17.44
N ARG A 190 15.02 7.14 -17.54
CA ARG A 190 16.40 7.49 -17.91
C ARG A 190 16.48 8.13 -19.29
N MET A 191 15.71 7.64 -20.25
CA MET A 191 15.62 8.21 -21.60
C MET A 191 14.98 9.61 -21.57
N LEU A 192 13.86 9.79 -20.86
CA LEU A 192 13.18 11.09 -20.73
C LEU A 192 14.10 12.13 -20.08
N LYS A 193 14.81 11.74 -19.02
CA LYS A 193 15.82 12.57 -18.37
C LYS A 193 16.90 13.03 -19.36
N LYS A 194 17.41 12.15 -20.22
CA LYS A 194 18.38 12.50 -21.26
C LYS A 194 17.82 13.47 -22.31
N GLN A 195 16.50 13.50 -22.50
CA GLN A 195 15.80 14.44 -23.38
C GLN A 195 15.51 15.79 -22.70
N GLY A 196 15.96 16.00 -21.45
CA GLY A 196 15.76 17.22 -20.70
C GLY A 196 14.41 17.30 -19.97
N ILE A 197 13.60 16.24 -19.98
CA ILE A 197 12.33 16.19 -19.24
C ILE A 197 12.64 15.91 -17.77
N SER A 198 12.03 16.72 -16.89
CA SER A 198 12.19 16.57 -15.46
C SER A 198 11.04 15.76 -14.86
N LEU A 199 11.36 14.92 -13.88
CA LEU A 199 10.38 13.98 -13.34
C LEU A 199 10.22 14.17 -11.82
N ILE A 200 8.98 14.12 -11.34
CA ILE A 200 8.67 13.93 -9.92
C ILE A 200 8.16 12.51 -9.77
N TYR A 201 8.91 11.69 -9.04
CA TYR A 201 8.62 10.28 -8.83
C TYR A 201 8.12 10.05 -7.41
N ILE A 202 6.84 9.76 -7.27
CA ILE A 202 6.23 9.47 -5.97
C ILE A 202 6.23 7.97 -5.77
N SER A 203 6.92 7.50 -4.72
CA SER A 203 6.94 6.10 -4.32
C SER A 203 7.13 5.98 -2.82
N HIS A 204 6.65 4.90 -2.24
CA HIS A 204 6.95 4.48 -0.88
C HIS A 204 8.05 3.39 -0.83
N LYS A 205 8.50 2.89 -1.99
CA LYS A 205 9.56 1.89 -2.13
C LYS A 205 10.92 2.58 -2.20
N MET A 206 11.69 2.45 -1.14
CA MET A 206 12.98 3.15 -1.01
C MET A 206 14.01 2.70 -2.03
N ASP A 207 14.04 1.38 -2.34
CA ASP A 207 14.96 0.83 -3.33
C ASP A 207 14.77 1.50 -4.70
N GLU A 208 13.53 1.78 -5.10
CA GLU A 208 13.23 2.50 -6.34
C GLU A 208 13.76 3.94 -6.31
N ILE A 209 13.64 4.63 -5.18
CA ILE A 209 14.15 6.01 -5.03
C ILE A 209 15.68 6.04 -5.21
N PHE A 210 16.40 5.13 -4.56
CA PHE A 210 17.87 5.07 -4.69
C PHE A 210 18.32 4.66 -6.10
N GLU A 211 17.51 3.90 -6.84
CA GLU A 211 17.86 3.44 -8.20
C GLU A 211 17.68 4.53 -9.26
N ILE A 212 16.57 5.33 -9.16
CA ILE A 212 16.18 6.19 -10.28
C ILE A 212 16.25 7.69 -10.00
N CYS A 213 16.17 8.12 -8.72
CA CYS A 213 16.10 9.53 -8.37
C CYS A 213 17.48 10.16 -8.16
N ASP A 214 17.64 11.42 -8.57
CA ASP A 214 18.83 12.23 -8.29
C ASP A 214 18.79 12.88 -6.91
N GLU A 215 17.60 13.35 -6.53
CA GLU A 215 17.32 14.01 -5.26
C GLU A 215 16.07 13.38 -4.65
N VAL A 216 15.95 13.44 -3.34
CA VAL A 216 14.76 12.99 -2.61
C VAL A 216 14.27 14.06 -1.65
N SER A 217 12.98 14.34 -1.71
CA SER A 217 12.26 15.20 -0.78
C SER A 217 11.29 14.36 0.05
N VAL A 218 11.25 14.60 1.36
CA VAL A 218 10.36 13.90 2.29
C VAL A 218 9.33 14.87 2.85
N LEU A 219 8.05 14.54 2.59
CA LEU A 219 6.90 15.25 3.11
C LEU A 219 6.32 14.49 4.32
N ARG A 220 6.15 15.16 5.45
CA ARG A 220 5.57 14.60 6.67
C ARG A 220 4.64 15.61 7.35
N ASP A 221 3.44 15.17 7.69
CA ASP A 221 2.42 15.97 8.36
C ASP A 221 2.19 17.36 7.69
N GLY A 222 2.19 17.37 6.34
CA GLY A 222 1.99 18.56 5.55
C GLY A 222 3.19 19.50 5.45
N LYS A 223 4.39 19.11 5.89
CA LYS A 223 5.61 19.92 5.84
C LYS A 223 6.74 19.17 5.11
N MET A 224 7.55 19.91 4.36
CA MET A 224 8.79 19.38 3.79
C MET A 224 9.84 19.30 4.90
N VAL A 225 10.23 18.08 5.27
CA VAL A 225 11.16 17.82 6.40
C VAL A 225 12.58 17.55 5.96
N MET A 226 12.78 17.14 4.70
CA MET A 226 14.11 16.87 4.15
C MET A 226 14.08 17.03 2.63
N THR A 227 15.15 17.59 2.08
CA THR A 227 15.47 17.52 0.64
C THR A 227 16.99 17.36 0.53
N LYS A 228 17.43 16.25 -0.11
CA LYS A 228 18.85 15.92 -0.28
C LYS A 228 19.10 15.16 -1.59
N PRO A 229 20.31 15.23 -2.16
CA PRO A 229 20.77 14.27 -3.17
C PRO A 229 20.65 12.84 -2.63
N THR A 230 20.21 11.89 -3.49
CA THR A 230 20.11 10.47 -3.09
C THR A 230 21.47 9.86 -2.73
N SER A 231 22.56 10.39 -3.31
CA SER A 231 23.94 10.00 -2.99
C SER A 231 24.41 10.43 -1.59
N GLU A 232 23.74 11.37 -0.94
CA GLU A 232 24.10 11.95 0.36
C GLU A 232 23.19 11.50 1.51
N THR A 233 22.29 10.56 1.23
CA THR A 233 21.35 10.01 2.21
C THR A 233 21.36 8.47 2.18
N ASN A 234 20.73 7.88 3.16
CA ASN A 234 20.60 6.42 3.26
C ASN A 234 19.18 6.04 3.72
N MET A 235 18.87 4.73 3.61
CA MET A 235 17.55 4.20 3.94
C MET A 235 17.08 4.55 5.35
N ASN A 236 17.96 4.49 6.35
CA ASN A 236 17.62 4.77 7.74
C ASN A 236 17.28 6.26 7.94
N GLU A 237 18.00 7.16 7.29
CA GLU A 237 17.74 8.60 7.33
C GLU A 237 16.39 8.94 6.67
N LEU A 238 16.07 8.31 5.51
CA LEU A 238 14.79 8.46 4.85
C LEU A 238 13.63 7.99 5.73
N ILE A 239 13.77 6.81 6.35
CA ILE A 239 12.77 6.28 7.29
C ILE A 239 12.58 7.23 8.47
N ALA A 240 13.66 7.69 9.08
CA ALA A 240 13.59 8.64 10.19
C ALA A 240 12.90 9.95 9.81
N ALA A 241 13.18 10.48 8.62
CA ALA A 241 12.53 11.68 8.09
C ALA A 241 11.03 11.45 7.87
N MET A 242 10.65 10.31 7.31
CA MET A 242 9.24 9.97 7.03
C MET A 242 8.42 9.77 8.31
N VAL A 243 8.96 9.02 9.28
CA VAL A 243 8.25 8.60 10.50
C VAL A 243 8.40 9.61 11.66
N GLY A 244 9.43 10.43 11.64
CA GLY A 244 9.68 11.45 12.67
C GLY A 244 10.33 10.93 13.96
N ARG A 245 10.82 9.70 13.95
CA ARG A 245 11.58 9.08 15.03
C ARG A 245 12.85 8.48 14.43
N SER A 246 13.96 8.51 15.14
CA SER A 246 15.10 7.67 14.83
C SER A 246 14.65 6.22 15.05
N LEU A 247 14.37 5.52 13.98
CA LEU A 247 14.16 4.07 14.04
C LEU A 247 15.56 3.45 14.04
N ASP A 248 16.17 3.36 15.21
CA ASP A 248 17.39 2.56 15.42
C ASP A 248 17.13 1.09 15.07
N ASN A 249 15.84 0.69 15.01
CA ASN A 249 15.38 -0.62 14.54
C ASN A 249 14.11 -0.49 13.69
N ARG A 250 14.14 -1.05 12.49
CA ARG A 250 12.99 -1.17 11.57
C ARG A 250 11.80 -1.92 12.19
N PHE A 251 12.05 -2.77 13.15
CA PHE A 251 11.09 -3.59 13.88
C PHE A 251 11.25 -3.36 15.39
N PRO A 252 10.16 -3.34 16.17
CA PRO A 252 10.25 -3.31 17.62
C PRO A 252 10.92 -4.58 18.15
N PRO A 253 11.58 -4.54 19.32
CA PRO A 253 12.19 -5.71 19.90
C PRO A 253 11.15 -6.79 20.21
N VAL A 254 11.40 -8.02 19.75
CA VAL A 254 10.58 -9.21 20.01
C VAL A 254 11.01 -9.81 21.35
N ASP A 255 10.46 -9.31 22.43
CA ASP A 255 10.79 -9.63 23.82
C ASP A 255 9.68 -10.40 24.57
N ASN A 256 8.69 -10.90 23.81
CA ASN A 256 7.71 -11.85 24.33
C ASN A 256 8.38 -13.22 24.55
N VAL A 257 7.92 -13.93 25.60
CA VAL A 257 8.45 -15.24 25.98
C VAL A 257 7.36 -16.30 25.67
N PRO A 258 7.56 -17.17 24.65
CA PRO A 258 6.67 -18.28 24.38
C PRO A 258 6.57 -19.25 25.54
N GLY A 259 5.35 -19.62 25.93
CA GLY A 259 5.06 -20.61 26.98
C GLY A 259 4.88 -22.03 26.44
N GLU A 260 3.92 -22.76 27.02
CA GLU A 260 3.55 -24.12 26.62
C GLU A 260 2.75 -24.11 25.30
N PRO A 261 2.75 -25.23 24.51
CA PRO A 261 1.90 -25.37 23.35
C PRO A 261 0.43 -25.14 23.67
N MET A 262 -0.22 -24.26 22.93
CA MET A 262 -1.62 -23.86 23.15
C MET A 262 -2.50 -24.22 21.97
N LEU A 263 -2.02 -24.03 20.74
CA LEU A 263 -2.71 -24.40 19.49
C LEU A 263 -1.91 -25.50 18.81
N SER A 264 -2.53 -26.64 18.51
CA SER A 264 -1.90 -27.76 17.81
C SER A 264 -2.69 -28.12 16.57
N ILE A 265 -2.03 -28.11 15.43
CA ILE A 265 -2.55 -28.50 14.13
C ILE A 265 -1.91 -29.86 13.78
N GLN A 266 -2.74 -30.89 13.55
CA GLN A 266 -2.28 -32.26 13.35
C GLN A 266 -2.86 -32.86 12.06
N HIS A 267 -1.98 -33.16 11.11
CA HIS A 267 -2.30 -33.85 9.84
C HIS A 267 -3.42 -33.18 9.02
N VAL A 268 -3.50 -31.85 9.04
CA VAL A 268 -4.56 -31.09 8.37
C VAL A 268 -4.36 -31.12 6.87
N SER A 269 -5.42 -31.56 6.16
CA SER A 269 -5.50 -31.54 4.70
C SER A 269 -6.85 -30.99 4.25
N THR A 270 -6.90 -30.38 3.05
CA THR A 270 -8.14 -29.87 2.44
C THR A 270 -8.64 -30.76 1.31
N LYS A 271 -9.95 -30.68 1.04
CA LYS A 271 -10.62 -31.49 0.01
C LYS A 271 -10.56 -30.85 -1.38
N TYR A 272 -10.52 -29.52 -1.44
CA TYR A 272 -10.60 -28.73 -2.67
C TYR A 272 -9.35 -27.89 -2.87
N GLU A 273 -9.02 -27.62 -4.12
CA GLU A 273 -7.89 -26.75 -4.49
C GLU A 273 -8.03 -25.31 -3.94
N PRO A 274 -6.92 -24.65 -3.59
CA PRO A 274 -5.56 -25.21 -3.48
C PRO A 274 -5.46 -26.17 -2.29
N TYR A 275 -4.79 -27.32 -2.53
CA TYR A 275 -4.72 -28.40 -1.54
C TYR A 275 -3.69 -28.13 -0.46
N LEU A 276 -4.11 -28.23 0.80
CA LEU A 276 -3.21 -28.47 1.92
C LEU A 276 -2.97 -29.97 2.07
N LYS A 277 -1.73 -30.35 2.34
CA LYS A 277 -1.27 -31.75 2.33
C LYS A 277 -0.52 -32.03 3.62
N ASP A 278 -1.21 -32.66 4.59
CA ASP A 278 -0.62 -33.16 5.83
C ASP A 278 0.14 -32.12 6.68
N ILE A 279 -0.52 -31.01 6.99
CA ILE A 279 0.08 -29.92 7.76
C ILE A 279 0.05 -30.25 9.25
N THR A 280 1.25 -30.24 9.89
CA THR A 280 1.40 -30.50 11.34
C THR A 280 2.36 -29.51 11.96
N PHE A 281 1.91 -28.75 12.97
CA PHE A 281 2.71 -27.83 13.80
C PHE A 281 1.95 -27.43 15.06
N ASP A 282 2.66 -26.85 16.00
CA ASP A 282 2.12 -26.25 17.21
C ASP A 282 2.47 -24.75 17.31
N VAL A 283 1.64 -24.00 18.01
CA VAL A 283 1.91 -22.62 18.39
C VAL A 283 1.73 -22.47 19.89
N LYS A 284 2.71 -21.84 20.54
CA LYS A 284 2.76 -21.69 21.99
C LYS A 284 1.96 -20.49 22.48
N LYS A 285 1.57 -20.50 23.73
CA LYS A 285 0.98 -19.34 24.40
C LYS A 285 1.97 -18.17 24.39
N GLY A 286 1.52 -17.00 23.97
CA GLY A 286 2.36 -15.81 23.90
C GLY A 286 3.41 -15.85 22.77
N GLU A 287 3.30 -16.79 21.83
CA GLU A 287 4.15 -16.90 20.66
C GLU A 287 3.60 -16.10 19.48
N ILE A 288 4.49 -15.50 18.71
CA ILE A 288 4.23 -14.98 17.37
C ILE A 288 4.84 -15.99 16.39
N PHE A 289 4.00 -16.84 15.80
CA PHE A 289 4.40 -17.82 14.82
C PHE A 289 4.23 -17.26 13.40
N GLY A 290 5.30 -17.14 12.65
CA GLY A 290 5.30 -16.68 11.27
C GLY A 290 4.94 -17.80 10.30
N LEU A 291 4.13 -17.53 9.29
CA LEU A 291 3.96 -18.40 8.13
C LEU A 291 4.49 -17.67 6.90
N TYR A 292 5.53 -18.23 6.29
CA TYR A 292 6.14 -17.75 5.07
C TYR A 292 5.98 -18.75 3.93
N GLY A 293 6.05 -18.28 2.69
CA GLY A 293 6.01 -19.10 1.47
C GLY A 293 5.74 -18.26 0.24
N LEU A 294 5.98 -18.81 -0.94
CA LEU A 294 5.70 -18.12 -2.20
C LEU A 294 4.19 -17.96 -2.43
N VAL A 295 3.82 -17.10 -3.38
CA VAL A 295 2.41 -16.92 -3.78
C VAL A 295 1.81 -18.26 -4.19
N GLY A 296 0.64 -18.60 -3.66
CA GLY A 296 -0.01 -19.88 -3.90
C GLY A 296 0.51 -21.06 -3.04
N ALA A 297 1.38 -20.79 -2.04
CA ALA A 297 1.89 -21.86 -1.16
C ALA A 297 0.85 -22.47 -0.20
N GLY A 298 -0.35 -21.89 -0.08
CA GLY A 298 -1.42 -22.41 0.77
C GLY A 298 -1.52 -21.74 2.15
N ARG A 299 -0.91 -20.58 2.36
CA ARG A 299 -0.88 -19.87 3.66
C ARG A 299 -2.27 -19.39 4.09
N THR A 300 -2.94 -18.64 3.23
CA THR A 300 -4.32 -18.14 3.42
C THR A 300 -5.28 -19.31 3.64
N GLU A 301 -5.17 -20.33 2.81
CA GLU A 301 -6.01 -21.54 2.86
C GLU A 301 -5.86 -22.29 4.20
N LEU A 302 -4.67 -22.27 4.78
CA LEU A 302 -4.44 -22.85 6.10
C LEU A 302 -5.17 -22.08 7.19
N LEU A 303 -5.07 -20.74 7.22
CA LEU A 303 -5.79 -19.90 8.18
C LEU A 303 -7.31 -20.07 8.04
N GLU A 304 -7.83 -20.04 6.80
CA GLU A 304 -9.25 -20.24 6.50
C GLU A 304 -9.75 -21.64 6.94
N THR A 305 -8.90 -22.68 6.78
CA THR A 305 -9.23 -24.04 7.22
C THR A 305 -9.28 -24.16 8.74
N ILE A 306 -8.34 -23.56 9.45
CA ILE A 306 -8.33 -23.52 10.93
C ILE A 306 -9.55 -22.74 11.44
N PHE A 307 -9.93 -21.66 10.76
CA PHE A 307 -11.05 -20.79 11.15
C PHE A 307 -12.44 -21.35 10.76
N GLY A 308 -12.50 -22.49 10.05
CA GLY A 308 -13.75 -23.11 9.63
C GLY A 308 -14.44 -22.47 8.42
N ILE A 309 -13.73 -21.65 7.64
CA ILE A 309 -14.20 -21.10 6.36
C ILE A 309 -14.05 -22.16 5.25
N ARG A 310 -12.91 -22.87 5.23
CA ARG A 310 -12.66 -23.97 4.30
C ARG A 310 -12.90 -25.32 4.94
N THR A 311 -13.47 -26.24 4.17
CA THR A 311 -13.73 -27.61 4.61
C THR A 311 -12.42 -28.39 4.74
N ARG A 312 -12.16 -28.88 5.93
CA ARG A 312 -11.09 -29.80 6.24
C ARG A 312 -11.45 -31.21 5.75
N ALA A 313 -10.55 -31.86 5.01
CA ALA A 313 -10.72 -33.27 4.57
C ALA A 313 -10.28 -34.28 5.63
N SER A 314 -9.17 -33.94 6.33
CA SER A 314 -8.61 -34.79 7.40
C SER A 314 -7.83 -33.92 8.40
N GLY A 315 -7.40 -34.55 9.49
CA GLY A 315 -6.61 -33.92 10.53
C GLY A 315 -7.44 -33.34 11.66
N ARG A 316 -6.75 -32.79 12.66
CA ARG A 316 -7.35 -32.23 13.88
C ARG A 316 -6.71 -30.92 14.27
N VAL A 317 -7.49 -30.07 14.90
CA VAL A 317 -7.02 -28.80 15.49
C VAL A 317 -7.38 -28.85 16.98
N TYR A 318 -6.40 -28.64 17.83
CA TYR A 318 -6.61 -28.55 19.28
C TYR A 318 -6.25 -27.16 19.76
N PHE A 319 -7.05 -26.62 20.67
CA PHE A 319 -6.75 -25.42 21.40
C PHE A 319 -6.93 -25.67 22.91
N ASP A 320 -5.92 -25.40 23.71
CA ASP A 320 -5.89 -25.71 25.14
C ASP A 320 -6.27 -27.16 25.41
N ASN A 321 -5.65 -28.11 24.67
CA ASN A 321 -5.91 -29.55 24.70
C ASN A 321 -7.35 -29.98 24.36
N LYS A 322 -8.22 -29.07 23.89
CA LYS A 322 -9.58 -29.38 23.45
C LYS A 322 -9.63 -29.45 21.94
N LEU A 323 -10.34 -30.45 21.44
CA LEU A 323 -10.54 -30.60 19.98
C LEU A 323 -11.46 -29.47 19.47
N MET A 324 -10.99 -28.74 18.47
CA MET A 324 -11.74 -27.70 17.75
C MET A 324 -12.21 -28.27 16.40
N ASN A 325 -13.49 -28.28 16.19
CA ASN A 325 -14.09 -28.73 14.96
C ASN A 325 -15.08 -27.69 14.43
N PHE A 326 -14.53 -26.60 13.89
CA PHE A 326 -15.33 -25.50 13.37
C PHE A 326 -15.87 -25.83 11.97
N ASN A 327 -17.18 -25.67 11.79
CA ASN A 327 -17.87 -25.75 10.51
C ASN A 327 -18.26 -24.36 9.96
N SER A 328 -17.96 -23.32 10.70
CA SER A 328 -18.24 -21.94 10.33
C SER A 328 -17.32 -20.97 11.07
N ALA A 329 -17.11 -19.80 10.48
CA ALA A 329 -16.41 -18.68 11.12
C ALA A 329 -17.05 -18.25 12.46
N LYS A 330 -18.39 -18.37 12.56
CA LYS A 330 -19.12 -18.04 13.79
C LYS A 330 -18.67 -18.92 14.96
N GLU A 331 -18.57 -20.21 14.75
CA GLU A 331 -18.10 -21.15 15.80
C GLU A 331 -16.66 -20.83 16.24
N ALA A 332 -15.76 -20.53 15.29
CA ALA A 332 -14.39 -20.13 15.61
C ALA A 332 -14.37 -18.85 16.47
N ILE A 333 -15.17 -17.84 16.10
CA ILE A 333 -15.29 -16.58 16.86
C ILE A 333 -15.81 -16.84 18.27
N GLU A 334 -16.81 -17.67 18.44
CA GLU A 334 -17.40 -18.02 19.76
C GLU A 334 -16.38 -18.76 20.65
N HIS A 335 -15.42 -19.48 20.05
CA HIS A 335 -14.34 -20.15 20.79
C HIS A 335 -13.09 -19.29 20.97
N GLY A 336 -13.17 -17.98 20.67
CA GLY A 336 -12.09 -17.03 20.92
C GLY A 336 -11.00 -17.00 19.86
N PHE A 337 -11.32 -17.36 18.61
CA PHE A 337 -10.45 -17.18 17.45
C PHE A 337 -10.81 -15.88 16.73
N ALA A 338 -9.80 -15.20 16.18
CA ALA A 338 -9.94 -14.05 15.32
C ALA A 338 -9.13 -14.23 14.03
N LEU A 339 -9.68 -13.77 12.91
CA LEU A 339 -9.01 -13.79 11.61
C LEU A 339 -9.01 -12.39 10.98
N ILE A 340 -7.83 -11.85 10.79
CA ILE A 340 -7.62 -10.66 9.96
C ILE A 340 -7.26 -11.16 8.56
N THR A 341 -8.03 -10.76 7.56
CA THR A 341 -7.93 -11.23 6.18
C THR A 341 -7.06 -10.30 5.33
N GLU A 342 -6.39 -10.85 4.30
CA GLU A 342 -5.54 -10.12 3.36
C GLU A 342 -6.31 -8.97 2.68
N GLU A 343 -7.50 -9.25 2.14
CA GLU A 343 -8.34 -8.30 1.42
C GLU A 343 -9.15 -7.43 2.40
N ARG A 344 -8.50 -6.40 2.97
CA ARG A 344 -9.10 -5.49 3.96
C ARG A 344 -10.44 -4.91 3.53
N LYS A 345 -10.53 -4.40 2.29
CA LYS A 345 -11.72 -3.71 1.77
C LYS A 345 -12.86 -4.67 1.45
N ALA A 346 -12.54 -5.87 0.97
CA ALA A 346 -13.54 -6.86 0.58
C ALA A 346 -14.07 -7.67 1.77
N ASN A 347 -13.16 -8.10 2.66
CA ASN A 347 -13.48 -9.09 3.70
C ASN A 347 -13.35 -8.54 5.13
N GLY A 348 -12.65 -7.41 5.30
CA GLY A 348 -12.34 -6.86 6.63
C GLY A 348 -13.29 -5.75 7.09
N LEU A 349 -13.89 -4.97 6.16
CA LEU A 349 -14.61 -3.74 6.42
C LEU A 349 -15.96 -3.66 5.68
N PHE A 350 -16.91 -2.97 6.31
CA PHE A 350 -18.17 -2.55 5.71
C PHE A 350 -18.03 -1.11 5.22
N LEU A 351 -17.64 -0.93 3.95
CA LEU A 351 -17.24 0.37 3.38
C LEU A 351 -18.33 1.44 3.37
N LYS A 352 -19.60 1.04 3.42
CA LYS A 352 -20.76 1.95 3.46
C LYS A 352 -21.14 2.39 4.88
N CYS A 353 -20.45 1.85 5.92
CA CYS A 353 -20.76 2.08 7.31
C CYS A 353 -19.69 2.97 7.99
N ASP A 354 -20.03 3.49 9.14
CA ASP A 354 -19.16 4.28 10.00
C ASP A 354 -18.18 3.43 10.83
N LEU A 355 -17.37 4.09 11.64
CA LEU A 355 -16.41 3.42 12.52
C LEU A 355 -17.13 2.63 13.62
N THR A 356 -18.26 3.13 14.12
CA THR A 356 -19.02 2.48 15.18
C THR A 356 -19.48 1.10 14.72
N PHE A 357 -20.09 1.00 13.55
CA PHE A 357 -20.53 -0.27 13.01
C PHE A 357 -19.35 -1.22 12.77
N ASN A 358 -18.29 -0.72 12.11
CA ASN A 358 -17.11 -1.52 11.77
C ASN A 358 -16.37 -2.06 13.01
N THR A 359 -16.33 -1.29 14.09
CA THR A 359 -15.66 -1.71 15.35
C THR A 359 -16.49 -2.74 16.11
N THR A 360 -17.82 -2.61 16.13
CA THR A 360 -18.68 -3.37 17.04
C THR A 360 -19.35 -4.60 16.42
N ILE A 361 -19.38 -4.71 15.08
CA ILE A 361 -20.12 -5.76 14.36
C ILE A 361 -19.75 -7.20 14.80
N ALA A 362 -18.48 -7.44 15.15
CA ALA A 362 -18.03 -8.75 15.61
C ALA A 362 -18.52 -9.12 17.02
N ASN A 363 -19.01 -8.17 17.80
CA ASN A 363 -19.37 -8.36 19.20
C ASN A 363 -20.77 -7.81 19.56
N LEU A 364 -21.70 -7.77 18.62
CA LEU A 364 -23.05 -7.23 18.79
C LEU A 364 -23.78 -7.73 20.05
N PRO A 365 -23.70 -9.02 20.46
CA PRO A 365 -24.36 -9.49 21.68
C PRO A 365 -23.98 -8.72 22.94
N SER A 366 -22.75 -8.21 23.04
CA SER A 366 -22.28 -7.43 24.21
C SER A 366 -22.90 -6.04 24.28
N TYR A 367 -23.47 -5.55 23.20
CA TYR A 367 -24.10 -4.23 23.14
C TYR A 367 -25.64 -4.29 23.22
N MET A 368 -26.20 -5.49 23.39
CA MET A 368 -27.64 -5.62 23.59
C MET A 368 -28.08 -4.95 24.87
N SER A 369 -29.19 -4.23 24.81
CA SER A 369 -30.06 -3.90 25.91
C SER A 369 -31.12 -4.99 26.02
N LYS A 370 -32.15 -4.82 26.89
CA LYS A 370 -33.19 -5.85 27.07
C LYS A 370 -33.89 -6.26 25.78
N VAL A 371 -34.00 -5.37 24.78
CA VAL A 371 -34.81 -5.59 23.56
C VAL A 371 -34.10 -5.18 22.28
N ALA A 372 -33.09 -4.31 22.36
CA ALA A 372 -32.42 -3.74 21.16
C ALA A 372 -30.95 -3.49 21.39
N LEU A 373 -30.19 -3.26 20.30
CA LEU A 373 -28.80 -2.79 20.37
C LEU A 373 -28.78 -1.37 21.00
N SER A 374 -27.78 -1.11 21.81
CA SER A 374 -27.55 0.18 22.46
C SER A 374 -26.48 0.97 21.70
N ASP A 375 -26.91 1.99 20.97
CA ASP A 375 -25.97 2.88 20.22
C ASP A 375 -24.97 3.52 21.18
N ASN A 376 -25.38 3.92 22.36
CA ASN A 376 -24.51 4.50 23.39
C ASN A 376 -23.35 3.54 23.78
N LYS A 377 -23.67 2.25 24.00
CA LYS A 377 -22.64 1.26 24.33
C LYS A 377 -21.67 1.04 23.15
N MET A 378 -22.20 0.99 21.93
CA MET A 378 -21.41 0.83 20.71
C MET A 378 -20.48 2.03 20.49
N VAL A 379 -20.98 3.25 20.65
CA VAL A 379 -20.19 4.48 20.55
C VAL A 379 -19.12 4.54 21.65
N GLN A 380 -19.43 4.15 22.90
CA GLN A 380 -18.45 4.10 23.98
C GLN A 380 -17.33 3.11 23.70
N ALA A 381 -17.65 1.90 23.22
CA ALA A 381 -16.67 0.89 22.83
C ALA A 381 -15.78 1.40 21.67
N THR A 382 -16.37 2.01 20.66
CA THR A 382 -15.64 2.59 19.53
C THR A 382 -14.70 3.70 19.99
N ASN A 383 -15.13 4.61 20.84
CA ASN A 383 -14.27 5.66 21.40
C ASN A 383 -13.11 5.10 22.22
N LYS A 384 -13.33 4.00 22.95
CA LYS A 384 -12.27 3.29 23.69
C LYS A 384 -11.24 2.73 22.68
N GLU A 385 -11.70 2.05 21.62
CA GLU A 385 -10.81 1.47 20.62
C GLU A 385 -10.09 2.53 19.76
N ILE A 386 -10.72 3.65 19.43
CA ILE A 386 -10.06 4.80 18.79
C ILE A 386 -8.86 5.27 19.62
N LYS A 387 -9.02 5.37 20.95
CA LYS A 387 -7.95 5.77 21.86
C LYS A 387 -6.87 4.69 21.98
N THR A 388 -7.28 3.43 22.18
CA THR A 388 -6.38 2.27 22.35
C THR A 388 -5.49 2.09 21.13
N MET A 389 -6.08 2.18 19.94
CA MET A 389 -5.41 2.00 18.66
C MET A 389 -4.76 3.29 18.12
N ARG A 390 -4.95 4.43 18.81
CA ARG A 390 -4.52 5.75 18.31
C ARG A 390 -4.96 6.00 16.87
N THR A 391 -6.24 5.67 16.58
CA THR A 391 -6.80 5.84 15.24
C THR A 391 -7.01 7.32 14.95
N LYS A 392 -6.42 7.81 13.86
CA LYS A 392 -6.59 9.21 13.40
C LYS A 392 -7.95 9.33 12.68
N CYS A 393 -8.94 9.92 13.36
CA CYS A 393 -10.30 10.19 12.87
C CYS A 393 -10.88 11.40 13.59
N MET A 394 -12.00 11.95 13.09
CA MET A 394 -12.74 13.02 13.79
C MET A 394 -13.66 12.47 14.88
N GLY A 395 -14.12 11.22 14.73
CA GLY A 395 -14.98 10.58 15.71
C GLY A 395 -15.56 9.23 15.27
N PRO A 396 -16.37 8.60 16.15
CA PRO A 396 -16.93 7.26 15.91
C PRO A 396 -17.93 7.18 14.74
N ASN A 397 -18.48 8.31 14.31
CA ASN A 397 -19.44 8.40 13.21
C ASN A 397 -18.76 8.69 11.85
N ASP A 398 -17.43 8.76 11.79
CA ASP A 398 -16.73 8.95 10.54
C ASP A 398 -16.98 7.77 9.59
N ALA A 399 -17.14 8.05 8.31
CA ALA A 399 -17.18 7.01 7.29
C ALA A 399 -15.83 6.28 7.26
N ILE A 400 -15.83 4.94 7.27
CA ILE A 400 -14.59 4.15 7.22
C ILE A 400 -13.73 4.48 5.99
N THR A 401 -14.34 4.89 4.90
CA THR A 401 -13.66 5.25 3.64
C THR A 401 -12.90 6.56 3.72
N SER A 402 -13.16 7.42 4.72
CA SER A 402 -12.42 8.67 4.93
C SER A 402 -11.04 8.43 5.58
N LEU A 403 -10.81 7.25 6.13
CA LEU A 403 -9.57 6.91 6.83
C LEU A 403 -8.49 6.40 5.86
N SER A 404 -7.22 6.71 6.19
CA SER A 404 -6.06 6.11 5.52
C SER A 404 -6.02 4.59 5.74
N GLY A 405 -5.27 3.88 4.87
CA GLY A 405 -5.13 2.42 4.97
C GLY A 405 -4.67 1.92 6.33
N GLY A 406 -3.70 2.56 6.95
CA GLY A 406 -3.23 2.22 8.28
C GLY A 406 -4.31 2.41 9.37
N ASN A 407 -5.08 3.51 9.30
CA ASN A 407 -6.18 3.73 10.25
C ASN A 407 -7.35 2.76 10.03
N GLN A 408 -7.67 2.40 8.79
CA GLN A 408 -8.63 1.32 8.50
C GLN A 408 -8.20 -0.01 9.11
N GLN A 409 -6.91 -0.33 9.02
CA GLN A 409 -6.36 -1.55 9.62
C GLN A 409 -6.48 -1.54 11.15
N LYS A 410 -6.21 -0.40 11.79
CA LYS A 410 -6.41 -0.21 13.24
C LYS A 410 -7.87 -0.45 13.66
N VAL A 411 -8.84 -0.03 12.85
CA VAL A 411 -10.27 -0.33 13.10
C VAL A 411 -10.54 -1.84 13.04
N ILE A 412 -9.91 -2.56 12.09
CA ILE A 412 -10.03 -4.04 12.02
C ILE A 412 -9.43 -4.69 13.27
N PHE A 413 -8.26 -4.25 13.73
CA PHE A 413 -7.69 -4.75 14.99
C PHE A 413 -8.63 -4.45 16.18
N GLY A 414 -9.13 -3.21 16.30
CA GLY A 414 -10.10 -2.82 17.35
C GLY A 414 -11.35 -3.70 17.33
N LYS A 415 -11.92 -3.98 16.15
CA LYS A 415 -13.05 -4.90 15.97
C LYS A 415 -12.82 -6.26 16.65
N TRP A 416 -11.65 -6.84 16.46
CA TRP A 416 -11.31 -8.13 17.03
C TRP A 416 -10.93 -8.05 18.51
N LEU A 417 -10.25 -6.97 18.94
CA LEU A 417 -9.90 -6.76 20.35
C LEU A 417 -11.13 -6.65 21.26
N GLU A 418 -12.24 -6.09 20.77
CA GLU A 418 -13.51 -6.05 21.50
C GLU A 418 -14.08 -7.45 21.81
N ARG A 419 -13.66 -8.49 21.11
CA ARG A 419 -13.99 -9.90 21.40
C ARG A 419 -13.00 -10.54 22.39
N SER A 420 -11.86 -9.87 22.66
CA SER A 420 -10.77 -10.39 23.50
C SER A 420 -10.33 -11.82 23.11
N PRO A 421 -10.06 -12.12 21.84
CA PRO A 421 -9.76 -13.48 21.40
C PRO A 421 -8.47 -14.00 22.05
N ASN A 422 -8.35 -15.34 22.10
CA ASN A 422 -7.15 -16.02 22.58
C ASN A 422 -6.19 -16.35 21.46
N VAL A 423 -6.72 -16.60 20.27
CA VAL A 423 -5.95 -16.90 19.05
C VAL A 423 -6.20 -15.81 18.01
N PHE A 424 -5.12 -15.17 17.59
CA PHE A 424 -5.14 -14.21 16.48
C PHE A 424 -4.45 -14.82 15.26
N MET A 425 -5.17 -14.93 14.16
CA MET A 425 -4.63 -15.29 12.86
C MET A 425 -4.69 -14.06 11.96
N MET A 426 -3.57 -13.70 11.37
CA MET A 426 -3.41 -12.46 10.62
C MET A 426 -2.81 -12.75 9.26
N ASP A 427 -3.56 -12.51 8.21
CA ASP A 427 -3.11 -12.69 6.83
C ASP A 427 -2.74 -11.33 6.24
N GLU A 428 -1.45 -11.14 5.97
CA GLU A 428 -0.87 -9.90 5.44
C GLU A 428 -1.34 -8.64 6.20
N PRO A 429 -1.19 -8.58 7.54
CA PRO A 429 -1.83 -7.54 8.37
C PRO A 429 -1.32 -6.12 8.08
N THR A 430 -0.21 -5.98 7.39
CA THR A 430 0.45 -4.70 7.07
C THR A 430 0.46 -4.37 5.57
N ARG A 431 -0.23 -5.17 4.75
CA ARG A 431 -0.27 -4.95 3.30
C ARG A 431 -0.94 -3.63 2.93
N GLY A 432 -0.24 -2.84 2.11
CA GLY A 432 -0.77 -1.57 1.60
C GLY A 432 -0.95 -0.48 2.66
N ILE A 433 -0.15 -0.51 3.72
CA ILE A 433 -0.06 0.55 4.72
C ILE A 433 1.35 1.14 4.75
N ASP A 434 1.45 2.36 5.24
CA ASP A 434 2.73 3.09 5.32
C ASP A 434 3.65 2.54 6.42
N VAL A 435 4.94 2.92 6.34
CA VAL A 435 5.99 2.38 7.21
C VAL A 435 5.75 2.67 8.68
N GLY A 436 5.27 3.88 9.01
CA GLY A 436 4.99 4.26 10.40
C GLY A 436 3.81 3.48 10.98
N ALA A 437 2.73 3.30 10.21
CA ALA A 437 1.60 2.51 10.63
C ALA A 437 1.95 1.01 10.73
N LYS A 438 2.85 0.48 9.88
CA LYS A 438 3.39 -0.89 10.02
C LYS A 438 4.05 -1.07 11.40
N TYR A 439 4.92 -0.13 11.79
CA TYR A 439 5.61 -0.22 13.08
C TYR A 439 4.64 -0.24 14.27
N GLU A 440 3.60 0.61 14.26
CA GLU A 440 2.57 0.61 15.32
C GLU A 440 1.79 -0.71 15.38
N ILE A 441 1.56 -1.37 14.23
CA ILE A 441 0.93 -2.70 14.18
C ILE A 441 1.86 -3.76 14.75
N TYR A 442 3.16 -3.70 14.45
CA TYR A 442 4.14 -4.64 15.04
C TYR A 442 4.20 -4.50 16.56
N GLU A 443 4.23 -3.25 17.09
CA GLU A 443 4.15 -3.01 18.54
C GLU A 443 2.88 -3.63 19.15
N LEU A 444 1.74 -3.50 18.46
CA LEU A 444 0.48 -4.08 18.91
C LEU A 444 0.54 -5.61 18.94
N ILE A 445 1.06 -6.24 17.89
CA ILE A 445 1.21 -7.71 17.78
C ILE A 445 2.09 -8.22 18.93
N ILE A 446 3.25 -7.60 19.16
CA ILE A 446 4.17 -7.97 20.25
C ILE A 446 3.50 -7.77 21.61
N LYS A 447 2.79 -6.65 21.81
CA LYS A 447 2.03 -6.39 23.04
C LYS A 447 0.97 -7.47 23.31
N MET A 448 0.24 -7.92 22.30
CA MET A 448 -0.73 -9.00 22.43
C MET A 448 -0.04 -10.33 22.79
N ALA A 449 1.10 -10.64 22.17
CA ALA A 449 1.89 -11.82 22.51
C ALA A 449 2.36 -11.78 23.99
N LYS A 450 2.85 -10.64 24.48
CA LYS A 450 3.20 -10.43 25.91
C LYS A 450 2.02 -10.62 26.84
N GLN A 451 0.79 -10.38 26.39
CA GLN A 451 -0.44 -10.65 27.14
C GLN A 451 -0.84 -12.14 27.10
N GLY A 452 -0.03 -12.99 26.50
CA GLY A 452 -0.27 -14.44 26.42
C GLY A 452 -1.19 -14.86 25.27
N LYS A 453 -1.47 -13.99 24.30
CA LYS A 453 -2.24 -14.36 23.10
C LYS A 453 -1.41 -15.25 22.19
N THR A 454 -2.01 -16.26 21.59
CA THR A 454 -1.41 -17.13 20.57
C THR A 454 -1.60 -16.48 19.22
N ILE A 455 -0.51 -16.21 18.49
CA ILE A 455 -0.57 -15.39 17.28
C ILE A 455 0.05 -16.14 16.11
N ILE A 456 -0.65 -16.17 14.97
CA ILE A 456 -0.13 -16.61 13.68
C ILE A 456 -0.15 -15.41 12.73
N VAL A 457 1.01 -15.06 12.17
CA VAL A 457 1.16 -13.99 11.18
C VAL A 457 1.62 -14.58 9.86
N VAL A 458 0.87 -14.34 8.81
CA VAL A 458 1.27 -14.60 7.43
C VAL A 458 1.78 -13.31 6.84
N SER A 459 2.95 -13.33 6.22
CA SER A 459 3.45 -12.23 5.40
C SER A 459 4.26 -12.74 4.21
N SER A 460 4.12 -12.04 3.09
CA SER A 460 4.96 -12.23 1.90
C SER A 460 6.28 -11.46 1.99
N GLU A 461 6.38 -10.50 2.93
CA GLU A 461 7.59 -9.72 3.16
C GLU A 461 8.52 -10.47 4.14
N MET A 462 9.59 -11.12 3.62
CA MET A 462 10.57 -11.83 4.47
C MET A 462 11.14 -10.97 5.62
N PRO A 463 11.51 -9.70 5.40
CA PRO A 463 12.00 -8.86 6.50
C PRO A 463 10.99 -8.69 7.63
N GLU A 464 9.68 -8.65 7.32
CA GLU A 464 8.63 -8.58 8.33
C GLU A 464 8.60 -9.84 9.18
N ILE A 465 8.53 -11.01 8.54
CA ILE A 465 8.51 -12.30 9.25
C ILE A 465 9.75 -12.45 10.14
N LEU A 466 10.94 -12.14 9.62
CA LEU A 466 12.19 -12.17 10.38
C LEU A 466 12.25 -11.14 11.51
N GLY A 467 11.53 -10.00 11.34
CA GLY A 467 11.58 -8.90 12.30
C GLY A 467 10.63 -9.01 13.48
N ILE A 468 9.53 -9.78 13.37
CA ILE A 468 8.47 -9.76 14.40
C ILE A 468 8.07 -11.14 14.96
N THR A 469 8.66 -12.25 14.47
CA THR A 469 8.23 -13.59 14.87
C THR A 469 9.24 -14.29 15.77
N ASN A 470 8.79 -15.34 16.49
CA ASN A 470 9.65 -16.19 17.31
C ASN A 470 10.11 -17.42 16.52
N ARG A 471 9.21 -18.08 15.80
CA ARG A 471 9.47 -19.20 14.89
C ARG A 471 8.73 -18.97 13.56
N ILE A 472 9.24 -19.58 12.50
CA ILE A 472 8.69 -19.47 11.15
C ILE A 472 8.41 -20.86 10.59
N GLY A 473 7.15 -21.14 10.26
CA GLY A 473 6.75 -22.25 9.42
C GLY A 473 6.82 -21.84 7.94
N VAL A 474 7.55 -22.59 7.14
CA VAL A 474 7.68 -22.29 5.70
C VAL A 474 6.78 -23.23 4.90
N MET A 475 5.86 -22.63 4.14
CA MET A 475 4.94 -23.35 3.26
C MET A 475 5.51 -23.45 1.84
N SER A 476 5.34 -24.62 1.22
CA SER A 476 5.71 -24.89 -0.18
C SER A 476 4.67 -25.81 -0.81
N ASN A 477 3.98 -25.37 -1.85
CA ASN A 477 2.98 -26.16 -2.61
C ASN A 477 1.99 -26.94 -1.72
N GLY A 478 1.39 -26.26 -0.73
CA GLY A 478 0.41 -26.82 0.19
C GLY A 478 0.96 -27.73 1.28
N ARG A 479 2.29 -27.81 1.46
CA ARG A 479 2.98 -28.57 2.49
C ARG A 479 3.76 -27.68 3.43
N LEU A 480 3.96 -28.09 4.65
CA LEU A 480 4.90 -27.46 5.56
C LEU A 480 6.31 -28.00 5.27
N ALA A 481 7.16 -27.16 4.67
CA ALA A 481 8.51 -27.55 4.23
C ALA A 481 9.51 -27.64 5.40
N GLY A 482 9.25 -26.89 6.47
CA GLY A 482 10.05 -26.90 7.70
C GLY A 482 9.58 -25.82 8.68
N ILE A 483 10.06 -25.91 9.92
CA ILE A 483 9.90 -24.88 10.97
C ILE A 483 11.28 -24.50 11.44
N VAL A 484 11.56 -23.21 11.52
CA VAL A 484 12.86 -22.67 11.96
C VAL A 484 12.66 -21.63 13.06
N ASN A 485 13.62 -21.49 13.95
CA ASN A 485 13.64 -20.38 14.89
C ASN A 485 14.06 -19.10 14.15
N THR A 486 13.38 -18.02 14.38
CA THR A 486 13.65 -16.76 13.66
C THR A 486 15.08 -16.23 13.93
N LYS A 487 15.61 -16.47 15.13
CA LYS A 487 16.98 -16.03 15.51
C LYS A 487 18.09 -16.82 14.82
N ASP A 488 17.79 -18.03 14.33
CA ASP A 488 18.78 -18.99 13.83
C ASP A 488 18.69 -19.13 12.28
N THR A 489 17.84 -18.35 11.61
CA THR A 489 17.59 -18.45 10.17
C THR A 489 17.88 -17.13 9.44
N ASN A 490 17.89 -17.20 8.11
CA ASN A 490 18.10 -16.06 7.23
C ASN A 490 17.20 -16.14 5.97
N GLN A 491 17.25 -15.12 5.14
CA GLN A 491 16.42 -15.03 3.94
C GLN A 491 16.68 -16.16 2.94
N GLU A 492 17.94 -16.58 2.79
CA GLU A 492 18.33 -17.65 1.84
C GLU A 492 17.73 -18.99 2.24
N GLU A 493 17.78 -19.34 3.54
CA GLU A 493 17.18 -20.56 4.05
C GLU A 493 15.66 -20.58 3.88
N LEU A 494 14.97 -19.48 4.16
CA LEU A 494 13.53 -19.35 3.96
C LEU A 494 13.14 -19.52 2.48
N LEU A 495 13.90 -18.93 1.54
CA LEU A 495 13.70 -19.13 0.11
C LEU A 495 13.91 -20.58 -0.30
N ARG A 496 15.00 -21.22 0.16
CA ARG A 496 15.30 -22.63 -0.12
C ARG A 496 14.17 -23.53 0.34
N LEU A 497 13.65 -23.34 1.55
CA LEU A 497 12.51 -24.10 2.08
C LEU A 497 11.23 -23.83 1.28
N SER A 498 10.96 -22.58 0.88
CA SER A 498 9.75 -22.24 0.13
C SER A 498 9.71 -22.85 -1.28
N ALA A 499 10.86 -23.20 -1.84
CA ALA A 499 11.00 -23.86 -3.13
C ALA A 499 11.06 -25.39 -3.06
N LYS A 500 11.04 -25.98 -1.86
CA LYS A 500 11.33 -27.43 -1.64
C LYS A 500 10.39 -28.40 -2.36
N TYR A 501 9.14 -28.00 -2.60
CA TYR A 501 8.10 -28.86 -3.20
C TYR A 501 7.49 -28.23 -4.49
N LEU A 502 8.20 -27.29 -5.12
CA LEU A 502 7.83 -26.72 -6.42
C LEU A 502 8.09 -27.70 -7.56
#